data_b3efcd53d3039f01b6908e6e9266569c
#
_entry.id   b3efcd53d3039f01b6908e6e9266569c
#
_cell.length_a   1.000
_cell.length_b   1.000
_cell.length_c   1.000
_cell.angle_alpha   90.00
_cell.angle_beta   90.00
_cell.angle_gamma   90.00
#
_symmetry.space_group_name_H-M   'P 1'
#
loop_
_entity.id
_entity.type
_entity.pdbx_description
1 polymer ?
#
loop_
_entity_poly.entity_id
_entity_poly.type
_entity_poly.pdbx_seq_one_letter_code
_entity_poly.pdbx_strand_id
1 'polypeptide(L)'
;MKKFSVFLTFISIGLFAQIPTLTDEIAASLSEKPLHCINQEYPNKTAHVINNEIDVKLTPKELHPSFYGCFDWHSSVHGHWMLVKLLKDKPFLKNKEEIINILESSFQPEKIKTEAEYFSKYQVAKGFERTYGWAWLLQLDAELATWDHPKAKIWHKNLKPLTDEIVKLWKDYLPKQTYPNRTGVHPNTAFALSFAIDWARATGEKDFENQLIEKAKYFYLKDEKIPAYLEPDGSDFFSPSLEIADLMTRILPQKEYVKWLNKFYEKRSLENISQLPVISDINDYQTVHLVGLSFTRSWCMKNIAKILPENHRYKKHLEETSVKFLENALPLVFKGNYGGDHWLASFAVYALSK
;
A
#
# COMPACT_ATOMS: atom_id res chain seq x y z
N MET A 1 19.35 24.42 -66.53
CA MET A 1 19.03 23.31 -65.58
C MET A 1 18.85 23.91 -64.24
N LYS A 2 17.60 24.06 -63.77
CA LYS A 2 17.27 24.58 -62.45
C LYS A 2 17.21 23.37 -61.47
N LYS A 3 18.07 23.36 -60.43
CA LYS A 3 18.03 22.36 -59.38
C LYS A 3 16.93 22.74 -58.39
N PHE A 4 15.90 21.89 -58.26
CA PHE A 4 14.91 21.95 -57.19
C PHE A 4 15.47 21.23 -55.97
N SER A 5 15.71 21.95 -54.87
CA SER A 5 15.99 21.35 -53.54
C SER A 5 14.67 21.14 -52.83
N VAL A 6 14.33 19.90 -52.59
CA VAL A 6 13.20 19.51 -51.77
C VAL A 6 13.67 19.51 -50.32
N PHE A 7 13.16 20.45 -49.53
CA PHE A 7 13.32 20.42 -48.05
C PHE A 7 12.28 19.45 -47.45
N LEU A 8 12.74 18.29 -47.00
CA LEU A 8 11.92 17.42 -46.17
C LEU A 8 11.92 17.97 -44.73
N THR A 9 10.79 18.54 -44.31
CA THR A 9 10.55 18.92 -42.93
C THR A 9 10.16 17.66 -42.16
N PHE A 10 11.06 17.14 -41.34
CA PHE A 10 10.72 16.11 -40.36
C PHE A 10 9.87 16.74 -39.23
N ILE A 11 8.57 16.47 -39.25
CA ILE A 11 7.70 16.74 -38.09
C ILE A 11 7.99 15.62 -37.12
N SER A 12 8.79 15.90 -36.10
CA SER A 12 8.90 15.03 -34.91
C SER A 12 7.58 15.10 -34.15
N ILE A 13 6.71 14.13 -34.38
CA ILE A 13 5.56 13.89 -33.49
C ILE A 13 6.17 13.38 -32.17
N GLY A 14 6.30 14.26 -31.19
CA GLY A 14 6.61 13.86 -29.84
C GLY A 14 5.47 12.96 -29.36
N LEU A 15 5.72 11.67 -29.27
CA LEU A 15 4.88 10.78 -28.47
C LEU A 15 4.96 11.27 -27.03
N PHE A 16 4.01 12.10 -26.61
CA PHE A 16 3.76 12.28 -25.20
C PHE A 16 3.32 10.92 -24.65
N ALA A 17 4.17 10.25 -23.88
CA ALA A 17 3.80 9.07 -23.16
C ALA A 17 2.56 9.42 -22.31
N GLN A 18 1.48 8.70 -22.54
CA GLN A 18 0.22 8.94 -21.84
C GLN A 18 0.41 8.47 -20.41
N ILE A 19 0.24 9.37 -19.42
CA ILE A 19 0.35 9.01 -17.99
C ILE A 19 -0.50 7.77 -17.72
N PRO A 20 0.06 6.69 -17.16
CA PRO A 20 -0.69 5.48 -16.88
C PRO A 20 -1.89 5.80 -15.98
N THR A 21 -3.08 5.42 -16.42
CA THR A 21 -4.33 5.58 -15.68
C THR A 21 -4.99 4.23 -15.47
N LEU A 22 -5.78 4.12 -14.43
CA LEU A 22 -6.55 2.90 -14.16
C LEU A 22 -7.73 2.83 -15.15
N THR A 23 -7.49 2.30 -16.37
CA THR A 23 -8.57 2.02 -17.34
C THR A 23 -9.35 0.78 -16.92
N ASP A 24 -10.51 0.54 -17.53
CA ASP A 24 -11.33 -0.65 -17.23
C ASP A 24 -10.60 -1.94 -17.62
N GLU A 25 -9.81 -1.92 -18.71
CA GLU A 25 -9.01 -3.06 -19.16
C GLU A 25 -7.87 -3.36 -18.18
N ILE A 26 -7.15 -2.33 -17.71
CA ILE A 26 -6.10 -2.48 -16.71
C ILE A 26 -6.69 -2.97 -15.39
N ALA A 27 -7.82 -2.40 -14.97
CA ALA A 27 -8.52 -2.81 -13.75
C ALA A 27 -8.96 -4.28 -13.81
N ALA A 28 -9.53 -4.72 -14.94
CA ALA A 28 -9.92 -6.11 -15.14
C ALA A 28 -8.71 -7.05 -15.07
N SER A 29 -7.62 -6.72 -15.78
CA SER A 29 -6.41 -7.55 -15.78
C SER A 29 -5.72 -7.61 -14.42
N LEU A 30 -5.69 -6.50 -13.67
CA LEU A 30 -5.13 -6.48 -12.33
C LEU A 30 -5.99 -7.30 -11.36
N SER A 31 -7.32 -7.25 -11.46
CA SER A 31 -8.23 -7.99 -10.56
C SER A 31 -8.10 -9.51 -10.68
N GLU A 32 -7.64 -10.04 -11.81
CA GLU A 32 -7.40 -11.47 -11.99
C GLU A 32 -6.32 -12.01 -11.03
N LYS A 33 -5.37 -11.17 -10.59
CA LYS A 33 -4.29 -11.59 -9.69
C LYS A 33 -4.82 -12.04 -8.31
N PRO A 34 -5.55 -11.18 -7.54
CA PRO A 34 -6.13 -11.63 -6.27
C PRO A 34 -7.24 -12.67 -6.47
N LEU A 35 -8.03 -12.62 -7.54
CA LEU A 35 -9.04 -13.64 -7.83
C LEU A 35 -8.43 -15.04 -7.95
N HIS A 36 -7.24 -15.15 -8.51
CA HIS A 36 -6.53 -16.42 -8.63
C HIS A 36 -6.06 -16.98 -7.28
N CYS A 37 -5.61 -16.13 -6.33
CA CYS A 37 -4.98 -16.59 -5.08
C CYS A 37 -5.83 -16.47 -3.82
N ILE A 38 -6.89 -15.65 -3.81
CA ILE A 38 -7.60 -15.26 -2.58
C ILE A 38 -8.28 -16.44 -1.86
N ASN A 39 -8.68 -17.46 -2.63
CA ASN A 39 -9.27 -18.71 -2.13
C ASN A 39 -8.28 -19.90 -2.19
N GLN A 40 -7.02 -19.65 -2.51
CA GLN A 40 -5.99 -20.69 -2.58
C GLN A 40 -5.28 -20.79 -1.23
N GLU A 41 -5.48 -21.88 -0.52
CA GLU A 41 -4.92 -22.10 0.82
C GLU A 41 -3.39 -22.32 0.79
N TYR A 42 -2.87 -22.93 -0.24
CA TYR A 42 -1.44 -23.27 -0.35
C TYR A 42 -0.85 -22.78 -1.69
N PRO A 43 0.46 -22.34 -1.71
CA PRO A 43 1.38 -22.24 -0.58
C PRO A 43 0.96 -21.16 0.42
N ASN A 44 1.31 -21.32 1.72
CA ASN A 44 0.93 -20.38 2.77
C ASN A 44 2.03 -20.19 3.81
N LYS A 45 2.22 -18.94 4.23
CA LYS A 45 3.09 -18.54 5.32
C LYS A 45 2.21 -18.01 6.45
N THR A 46 1.81 -18.86 7.39
CA THR A 46 0.87 -18.51 8.44
C THR A 46 1.37 -17.44 9.41
N ALA A 47 2.69 -17.28 9.58
CA ALA A 47 3.30 -16.47 10.63
C ALA A 47 2.72 -16.72 12.05
N HIS A 48 1.94 -17.80 12.22
CA HIS A 48 1.36 -18.23 13.47
C HIS A 48 2.45 -18.73 14.43
N VAL A 49 2.47 -18.23 15.64
CA VAL A 49 3.42 -18.69 16.67
C VAL A 49 2.84 -19.88 17.43
N ILE A 50 3.54 -20.98 17.38
CA ILE A 50 3.19 -22.22 18.06
C ILE A 50 3.76 -22.17 19.47
N ASN A 51 2.90 -22.08 20.49
CA ASN A 51 3.30 -22.07 21.89
C ASN A 51 3.21 -23.47 22.53
N ASN A 52 2.39 -24.33 21.98
CA ASN A 52 2.15 -25.71 22.48
C ASN A 52 1.62 -26.60 21.35
N GLU A 53 1.47 -27.90 21.63
CA GLU A 53 1.04 -28.92 20.67
C GLU A 53 -0.36 -28.68 20.07
N ILE A 54 -1.23 -27.94 20.76
CA ILE A 54 -2.59 -27.66 20.30
C ILE A 54 -2.57 -26.62 19.18
N ASP A 55 -1.63 -25.68 19.23
CA ASP A 55 -1.51 -24.61 18.24
C ASP A 55 -1.09 -25.10 16.85
N VAL A 56 -0.57 -26.33 16.73
CA VAL A 56 -0.15 -26.95 15.45
C VAL A 56 -1.31 -27.47 14.61
N LYS A 57 -2.48 -27.66 15.22
CA LYS A 57 -3.55 -28.51 14.63
C LYS A 57 -4.38 -27.86 13.55
N LEU A 58 -4.38 -26.53 13.46
CA LEU A 58 -5.26 -25.82 12.54
C LEU A 58 -4.55 -25.49 11.23
N THR A 59 -5.26 -25.67 10.12
CA THR A 59 -4.83 -25.22 8.78
C THR A 59 -4.88 -23.69 8.68
N PRO A 60 -4.21 -23.09 7.68
CA PRO A 60 -4.32 -21.65 7.42
C PRO A 60 -5.76 -21.16 7.35
N LYS A 61 -6.63 -21.89 6.68
CA LYS A 61 -8.05 -21.55 6.52
C LYS A 61 -8.86 -21.69 7.82
N GLU A 62 -8.50 -22.62 8.69
CA GLU A 62 -9.15 -22.76 10.00
C GLU A 62 -8.69 -21.66 10.97
N LEU A 63 -7.43 -21.20 10.86
CA LEU A 63 -6.90 -20.07 11.63
C LEU A 63 -7.50 -18.73 11.17
N HIS A 64 -7.56 -18.51 9.85
CA HIS A 64 -7.92 -17.26 9.20
C HIS A 64 -8.95 -17.46 8.09
N PRO A 65 -10.23 -17.75 8.44
CA PRO A 65 -11.24 -18.20 7.47
C PRO A 65 -11.64 -17.12 6.46
N SER A 66 -11.34 -15.85 6.72
CA SER A 66 -11.54 -14.74 5.79
C SER A 66 -10.29 -14.43 4.96
N PHE A 67 -9.10 -14.57 5.55
CA PHE A 67 -7.86 -14.07 4.97
C PHE A 67 -6.76 -15.14 4.88
N TYR A 68 -7.11 -16.35 4.46
CA TYR A 68 -6.18 -17.49 4.36
C TYR A 68 -5.45 -17.59 3.02
N GLY A 69 -5.93 -16.92 1.97
CA GLY A 69 -5.38 -17.04 0.62
C GLY A 69 -4.19 -16.11 0.36
N CYS A 70 -3.73 -16.10 -0.90
CA CYS A 70 -2.66 -15.23 -1.37
C CYS A 70 -1.38 -15.30 -0.53
N PHE A 71 -0.93 -16.50 -0.16
CA PHE A 71 0.32 -16.78 0.54
C PHE A 71 0.34 -16.41 2.03
N ASP A 72 -0.11 -15.24 2.45
CA ASP A 72 -0.14 -14.80 3.85
C ASP A 72 -1.33 -13.90 4.15
N TRP A 73 -1.56 -13.63 5.44
CA TRP A 73 -2.72 -12.89 5.91
C TRP A 73 -2.79 -11.47 5.32
N HIS A 74 -1.70 -10.73 5.36
CA HIS A 74 -1.71 -9.34 4.86
C HIS A 74 -1.89 -9.26 3.35
N SER A 75 -1.30 -10.19 2.58
CA SER A 75 -1.52 -10.22 1.12
C SER A 75 -2.97 -10.53 0.78
N SER A 76 -3.61 -11.43 1.54
CA SER A 76 -5.04 -11.67 1.43
C SER A 76 -5.84 -10.39 1.73
N VAL A 77 -5.54 -9.70 2.82
CA VAL A 77 -6.24 -8.45 3.21
C VAL A 77 -6.13 -7.37 2.14
N HIS A 78 -4.92 -7.09 1.63
CA HIS A 78 -4.81 -6.05 0.60
C HIS A 78 -5.29 -6.52 -0.79
N GLY A 79 -5.34 -7.83 -1.05
CA GLY A 79 -6.08 -8.39 -2.17
C GLY A 79 -7.57 -8.07 -2.09
N HIS A 80 -8.19 -8.28 -0.92
CA HIS A 80 -9.58 -7.90 -0.66
C HIS A 80 -9.80 -6.38 -0.78
N TRP A 81 -8.90 -5.57 -0.20
CA TRP A 81 -8.94 -4.11 -0.38
C TRP A 81 -8.95 -3.73 -1.87
N MET A 82 -8.06 -4.31 -2.64
CA MET A 82 -7.95 -4.03 -4.06
C MET A 82 -9.24 -4.37 -4.80
N LEU A 83 -9.86 -5.54 -4.53
CA LEU A 83 -11.13 -5.92 -5.15
C LEU A 83 -12.26 -4.94 -4.78
N VAL A 84 -12.34 -4.51 -3.51
CA VAL A 84 -13.30 -3.48 -3.06
C VAL A 84 -13.05 -2.16 -3.79
N LYS A 85 -11.79 -1.73 -3.86
CA LYS A 85 -11.38 -0.49 -4.55
C LYS A 85 -11.76 -0.50 -6.03
N LEU A 86 -11.48 -1.60 -6.71
CA LEU A 86 -11.82 -1.75 -8.12
C LEU A 86 -13.34 -1.74 -8.36
N LEU A 87 -14.13 -2.41 -7.53
CA LEU A 87 -15.60 -2.34 -7.64
C LEU A 87 -16.15 -0.93 -7.42
N LYS A 88 -15.56 -0.19 -6.49
CA LYS A 88 -15.95 1.19 -6.18
C LYS A 88 -15.66 2.13 -7.34
N ASP A 89 -14.45 2.05 -7.89
CA ASP A 89 -13.97 2.98 -8.93
C ASP A 89 -14.42 2.57 -10.34
N LYS A 90 -14.73 1.29 -10.55
CA LYS A 90 -15.04 0.67 -11.85
C LYS A 90 -16.36 -0.11 -11.80
N PRO A 91 -17.51 0.57 -11.77
CA PRO A 91 -18.82 -0.08 -11.57
C PRO A 91 -19.21 -1.04 -12.71
N PHE A 92 -18.55 -0.96 -13.86
CA PHE A 92 -18.79 -1.82 -15.04
C PHE A 92 -17.70 -2.86 -15.26
N LEU A 93 -16.91 -3.18 -14.24
CA LEU A 93 -15.83 -4.16 -14.31
C LEU A 93 -16.36 -5.53 -14.79
N LYS A 94 -15.66 -6.15 -15.75
CA LYS A 94 -16.09 -7.39 -16.43
C LYS A 94 -16.36 -8.55 -15.46
N ASN A 95 -15.52 -8.70 -14.43
CA ASN A 95 -15.60 -9.77 -13.43
C ASN A 95 -16.25 -9.35 -12.12
N LYS A 96 -17.08 -8.30 -12.17
CA LYS A 96 -17.77 -7.71 -11.00
C LYS A 96 -18.52 -8.74 -10.15
N GLU A 97 -19.31 -9.61 -10.78
CA GLU A 97 -20.14 -10.59 -10.04
C GLU A 97 -19.27 -11.64 -9.32
N GLU A 98 -18.20 -12.08 -9.94
CA GLU A 98 -17.23 -12.98 -9.30
C GLU A 98 -16.60 -12.33 -8.08
N ILE A 99 -16.15 -11.08 -8.20
CA ILE A 99 -15.57 -10.31 -7.09
C ILE A 99 -16.60 -10.18 -5.96
N ILE A 100 -17.84 -9.81 -6.26
CA ILE A 100 -18.90 -9.68 -5.27
C ILE A 100 -19.11 -11.00 -4.51
N ASN A 101 -19.19 -12.13 -5.21
CA ASN A 101 -19.40 -13.44 -4.59
C ASN A 101 -18.25 -13.81 -3.64
N ILE A 102 -17.01 -13.51 -4.02
CA ILE A 102 -15.82 -13.73 -3.18
C ILE A 102 -15.88 -12.86 -1.92
N LEU A 103 -16.12 -11.57 -2.06
CA LEU A 103 -16.20 -10.65 -0.92
C LEU A 103 -17.37 -11.00 0.02
N GLU A 104 -18.52 -11.41 -0.50
CA GLU A 104 -19.63 -11.91 0.31
C GLU A 104 -19.25 -13.18 1.09
N SER A 105 -18.53 -14.09 0.46
CA SER A 105 -18.05 -15.29 1.14
C SER A 105 -17.00 -15.00 2.22
N SER A 106 -16.12 -14.03 1.98
CA SER A 106 -15.05 -13.68 2.92
C SER A 106 -15.58 -12.89 4.11
N PHE A 107 -16.49 -11.94 3.90
CA PHE A 107 -17.00 -11.06 4.96
C PHE A 107 -18.23 -11.61 5.69
N GLN A 108 -18.33 -12.94 5.82
CA GLN A 108 -19.37 -13.55 6.67
C GLN A 108 -19.10 -13.28 8.16
N PRO A 109 -20.12 -12.93 8.96
CA PRO A 109 -19.95 -12.56 10.36
C PRO A 109 -19.17 -13.59 11.19
N GLU A 110 -19.40 -14.88 10.97
CA GLU A 110 -18.77 -15.96 11.71
C GLU A 110 -17.28 -16.07 11.41
N LYS A 111 -16.89 -15.83 10.14
CA LYS A 111 -15.49 -15.83 9.72
C LYS A 111 -14.76 -14.64 10.33
N ILE A 112 -15.35 -13.44 10.24
CA ILE A 112 -14.77 -12.22 10.81
C ILE A 112 -14.66 -12.32 12.34
N LYS A 113 -15.63 -12.95 12.99
CA LYS A 113 -15.55 -13.23 14.42
C LYS A 113 -14.34 -14.10 14.77
N THR A 114 -14.09 -15.16 14.00
CA THR A 114 -12.92 -16.04 14.18
C THR A 114 -11.62 -15.26 14.00
N GLU A 115 -11.52 -14.40 12.97
CA GLU A 115 -10.37 -13.50 12.75
C GLU A 115 -10.13 -12.57 13.97
N ALA A 116 -11.19 -11.97 14.52
CA ALA A 116 -11.08 -11.09 15.66
C ALA A 116 -10.67 -11.84 16.96
N GLU A 117 -11.24 -13.00 17.20
CA GLU A 117 -10.96 -13.84 18.35
C GLU A 117 -9.52 -14.40 18.34
N TYR A 118 -8.89 -14.54 17.16
CA TYR A 118 -7.51 -15.00 17.01
C TYR A 118 -6.53 -14.23 17.91
N PHE A 119 -6.66 -12.90 17.98
CA PHE A 119 -5.76 -12.04 18.75
C PHE A 119 -5.85 -12.21 20.27
N SER A 120 -6.95 -12.73 20.76
CA SER A 120 -7.15 -13.03 22.19
C SER A 120 -6.96 -14.50 22.53
N LYS A 121 -7.17 -15.39 21.56
CA LYS A 121 -7.12 -16.84 21.74
C LYS A 121 -5.70 -17.38 21.93
N TYR A 122 -4.73 -16.82 21.21
CA TYR A 122 -3.34 -17.29 21.21
C TYR A 122 -2.45 -16.33 22.01
N GLN A 123 -1.52 -16.88 22.80
CA GLN A 123 -0.75 -16.13 23.79
C GLN A 123 0.06 -14.96 23.20
N VAL A 124 0.67 -15.14 22.02
CA VAL A 124 1.52 -14.12 21.37
C VAL A 124 0.87 -13.46 20.15
N ALA A 125 -0.40 -13.74 19.86
CA ALA A 125 -1.10 -13.24 18.69
C ALA A 125 -1.28 -11.70 18.65
N LYS A 126 -1.18 -11.02 19.81
CA LYS A 126 -1.25 -9.53 19.86
C LYS A 126 -0.20 -8.81 19.02
N GLY A 127 0.86 -9.49 18.60
CA GLY A 127 1.88 -8.97 17.70
C GLY A 127 1.75 -9.47 16.26
N PHE A 128 0.76 -10.33 15.97
CA PHE A 128 0.54 -10.87 14.63
C PHE A 128 0.23 -9.74 13.64
N GLU A 129 0.93 -9.74 12.51
CA GLU A 129 0.77 -8.76 11.42
C GLU A 129 1.04 -7.28 11.79
N ARG A 130 1.63 -7.02 12.96
CA ARG A 130 1.93 -5.66 13.44
C ARG A 130 3.13 -5.06 12.70
N THR A 131 3.02 -3.91 12.06
CA THR A 131 1.85 -3.03 11.93
C THR A 131 1.29 -3.03 10.50
N TYR A 132 1.93 -3.75 9.59
CA TYR A 132 1.66 -3.74 8.16
C TYR A 132 0.27 -4.31 7.81
N GLY A 133 -0.01 -5.52 8.27
CA GLY A 133 -1.31 -6.16 8.04
C GLY A 133 -2.44 -5.37 8.71
N TRP A 134 -2.20 -4.81 9.91
CA TRP A 134 -3.17 -3.93 10.58
C TRP A 134 -3.49 -2.69 9.74
N ALA A 135 -2.47 -2.09 9.13
CA ALA A 135 -2.65 -0.91 8.28
C ALA A 135 -3.49 -1.24 7.04
N TRP A 136 -3.23 -2.36 6.37
CA TRP A 136 -4.01 -2.80 5.22
C TRP A 136 -5.46 -3.15 5.58
N LEU A 137 -5.70 -3.75 6.76
CA LEU A 137 -7.07 -3.99 7.23
C LEU A 137 -7.84 -2.68 7.45
N LEU A 138 -7.20 -1.70 8.08
CA LEU A 138 -7.79 -0.37 8.24
C LEU A 138 -8.05 0.30 6.88
N GLN A 139 -7.16 0.14 5.90
CA GLN A 139 -7.36 0.66 4.56
C GLN A 139 -8.54 -0.01 3.85
N LEU A 140 -8.71 -1.33 4.02
CA LEU A 140 -9.87 -2.08 3.52
C LEU A 140 -11.17 -1.54 4.13
N ASP A 141 -11.20 -1.36 5.44
CA ASP A 141 -12.38 -0.87 6.15
C ASP A 141 -12.71 0.59 5.78
N ALA A 142 -11.70 1.45 5.62
CA ALA A 142 -11.88 2.84 5.15
C ALA A 142 -12.51 2.88 3.74
N GLU A 143 -12.12 1.97 2.86
CA GLU A 143 -12.68 1.91 1.50
C GLU A 143 -14.16 1.50 1.54
N LEU A 144 -14.53 0.54 2.41
CA LEU A 144 -15.92 0.12 2.63
C LEU A 144 -16.74 1.23 3.30
N ALA A 145 -16.21 1.88 4.32
CA ALA A 145 -16.89 2.97 5.06
C ALA A 145 -17.23 4.17 4.17
N THR A 146 -16.40 4.44 3.17
CA THR A 146 -16.55 5.58 2.25
C THR A 146 -17.23 5.24 0.93
N TRP A 147 -17.67 4.03 0.75
CA TRP A 147 -18.39 3.60 -0.46
C TRP A 147 -19.91 3.58 -0.23
N ASP A 148 -20.63 4.52 -0.83
CA ASP A 148 -22.10 4.55 -0.76
C ASP A 148 -22.75 3.46 -1.64
N HIS A 149 -22.67 2.23 -1.16
CA HIS A 149 -23.21 1.05 -1.81
C HIS A 149 -23.83 0.09 -0.76
N PRO A 150 -25.03 -0.52 -1.01
CA PRO A 150 -25.68 -1.38 -0.04
C PRO A 150 -24.80 -2.53 0.47
N LYS A 151 -24.06 -3.22 -0.41
CA LYS A 151 -23.15 -4.30 -0.04
C LYS A 151 -21.97 -3.78 0.80
N ALA A 152 -21.39 -2.63 0.46
CA ALA A 152 -20.31 -2.05 1.23
C ALA A 152 -20.72 -1.75 2.69
N LYS A 153 -21.93 -1.22 2.88
CA LYS A 153 -22.51 -0.98 4.23
C LYS A 153 -22.63 -2.28 5.04
N ILE A 154 -23.05 -3.38 4.40
CA ILE A 154 -23.15 -4.70 5.05
C ILE A 154 -21.74 -5.23 5.38
N TRP A 155 -20.82 -5.20 4.42
CA TRP A 155 -19.45 -5.69 4.59
C TRP A 155 -18.67 -4.90 5.64
N HIS A 156 -18.79 -3.57 5.64
CA HIS A 156 -18.22 -2.71 6.69
C HIS A 156 -18.74 -3.08 8.08
N LYS A 157 -20.08 -3.25 8.21
CA LYS A 157 -20.68 -3.69 9.47
C LYS A 157 -20.16 -5.06 9.93
N ASN A 158 -20.02 -5.99 8.99
CA ASN A 158 -19.53 -7.34 9.29
C ASN A 158 -18.04 -7.33 9.67
N LEU A 159 -17.22 -6.48 9.03
CA LEU A 159 -15.79 -6.36 9.31
C LEU A 159 -15.49 -5.69 10.66
N LYS A 160 -16.44 -4.92 11.20
CA LYS A 160 -16.26 -4.10 12.39
C LYS A 160 -15.66 -4.81 13.61
N PRO A 161 -16.05 -6.05 13.99
CA PRO A 161 -15.44 -6.72 15.16
C PRO A 161 -13.92 -6.90 15.03
N LEU A 162 -13.43 -7.20 13.83
CA LEU A 162 -12.00 -7.33 13.57
C LEU A 162 -11.31 -5.95 13.53
N THR A 163 -11.94 -4.96 12.90
CA THR A 163 -11.42 -3.58 12.87
C THR A 163 -11.30 -3.00 14.29
N ASP A 164 -12.32 -3.21 15.14
CA ASP A 164 -12.30 -2.76 16.53
C ASP A 164 -11.15 -3.40 17.33
N GLU A 165 -10.89 -4.70 17.14
CA GLU A 165 -9.77 -5.38 17.81
C GLU A 165 -8.42 -4.83 17.30
N ILE A 166 -8.25 -4.60 16.01
CA ILE A 166 -7.03 -3.98 15.46
C ILE A 166 -6.82 -2.57 16.02
N VAL A 167 -7.86 -1.74 16.12
CA VAL A 167 -7.77 -0.40 16.72
C VAL A 167 -7.36 -0.47 18.20
N LYS A 168 -7.92 -1.41 18.95
CA LYS A 168 -7.52 -1.67 20.34
C LYS A 168 -6.05 -2.08 20.44
N LEU A 169 -5.59 -2.98 19.57
CA LEU A 169 -4.18 -3.39 19.53
C LEU A 169 -3.26 -2.22 19.18
N TRP A 170 -3.66 -1.32 18.28
CA TRP A 170 -2.96 -0.08 18.00
C TRP A 170 -2.85 0.82 19.25
N LYS A 171 -3.97 1.06 19.94
CA LYS A 171 -4.02 1.88 21.16
C LYS A 171 -3.13 1.28 22.27
N ASP A 172 -3.10 -0.05 22.40
CA ASP A 172 -2.24 -0.77 23.34
C ASP A 172 -0.74 -0.72 22.95
N TYR A 173 -0.43 -0.62 21.65
CA TYR A 173 0.94 -0.64 21.14
C TYR A 173 1.59 0.73 21.08
N LEU A 174 0.86 1.78 20.66
CA LEU A 174 1.41 3.13 20.45
C LEU A 174 2.21 3.66 21.65
N PRO A 175 1.75 3.51 22.93
CA PRO A 175 2.55 3.96 24.07
C PRO A 175 3.86 3.18 24.27
N LYS A 176 3.90 1.91 23.84
CA LYS A 176 5.07 1.02 24.00
C LYS A 176 6.13 1.22 22.94
N GLN A 177 5.75 1.76 21.79
CA GLN A 177 6.69 2.02 20.69
C GLN A 177 7.49 3.29 20.98
N THR A 178 8.71 3.11 21.46
CA THR A 178 9.63 4.23 21.81
C THR A 178 10.39 4.77 20.61
N TYR A 179 10.69 3.93 19.63
CA TYR A 179 11.36 4.29 18.37
C TYR A 179 10.57 3.82 17.16
N PRO A 180 10.58 4.57 16.03
CA PRO A 180 9.98 4.11 14.81
C PRO A 180 10.86 3.08 14.09
N ASN A 181 10.23 2.14 13.39
CA ASN A 181 10.93 1.28 12.43
C ASN A 181 11.06 2.05 11.11
N ARG A 182 12.32 2.36 10.72
CA ARG A 182 12.66 3.07 9.49
C ARG A 182 13.20 2.10 8.44
N THR A 183 12.50 1.00 8.24
CA THR A 183 12.87 -0.04 7.29
C THR A 183 12.06 0.07 6.00
N GLY A 184 12.59 -0.42 4.89
CA GLY A 184 11.85 -0.50 3.62
C GLY A 184 10.94 -1.70 3.47
N VAL A 185 10.66 -2.43 4.56
CA VAL A 185 9.85 -3.65 4.59
C VAL A 185 8.70 -3.55 5.60
N HIS A 186 7.93 -4.63 5.77
CA HIS A 186 6.67 -4.71 6.54
C HIS A 186 6.60 -3.88 7.85
N PRO A 187 7.63 -3.87 8.75
CA PRO A 187 7.49 -3.11 9.99
C PRO A 187 7.54 -1.58 9.83
N ASN A 188 7.56 -1.03 8.62
CA ASN A 188 7.66 0.43 8.40
C ASN A 188 6.57 1.18 9.16
N THR A 189 7.00 2.02 10.13
CA THR A 189 6.07 2.74 11.01
C THR A 189 5.35 3.88 10.28
N ALA A 190 6.03 4.57 9.36
CA ALA A 190 5.44 5.73 8.66
C ALA A 190 4.31 5.30 7.72
N PHE A 191 4.53 4.22 6.95
CA PHE A 191 3.48 3.61 6.12
C PHE A 191 2.25 3.24 6.96
N ALA A 192 2.48 2.51 8.06
CA ALA A 192 1.38 2.03 8.89
C ALA A 192 0.59 3.17 9.55
N LEU A 193 1.27 4.23 10.03
CA LEU A 193 0.62 5.42 10.57
C LEU A 193 -0.18 6.18 9.50
N SER A 194 0.31 6.23 8.25
CA SER A 194 -0.40 6.89 7.15
C SER A 194 -1.78 6.28 6.92
N PHE A 195 -1.86 4.97 6.82
CA PHE A 195 -3.12 4.25 6.60
C PHE A 195 -4.04 4.33 7.82
N ALA A 196 -3.49 4.22 9.03
CA ALA A 196 -4.28 4.35 10.26
C ALA A 196 -4.89 5.75 10.42
N ILE A 197 -4.16 6.83 10.06
CA ILE A 197 -4.67 8.20 10.07
C ILE A 197 -5.76 8.37 9.01
N ASP A 198 -5.54 7.87 7.80
CA ASP A 198 -6.52 7.95 6.71
C ASP A 198 -7.83 7.25 7.09
N TRP A 199 -7.73 6.05 7.73
CA TRP A 199 -8.89 5.34 8.26
C TRP A 199 -9.62 6.11 9.37
N ALA A 200 -8.88 6.63 10.35
CA ALA A 200 -9.47 7.36 11.47
C ALA A 200 -10.24 8.61 11.00
N ARG A 201 -9.76 9.27 9.96
CA ARG A 201 -10.46 10.38 9.30
C ARG A 201 -11.71 9.94 8.56
N ALA A 202 -11.59 8.85 7.81
CA ALA A 202 -12.71 8.31 7.02
C ALA A 202 -13.88 7.85 7.88
N THR A 203 -13.59 7.33 9.08
CA THR A 203 -14.59 6.78 10.02
C THR A 203 -14.98 7.74 11.15
N GLY A 204 -14.31 8.90 11.27
CA GLY A 204 -14.59 9.89 12.31
C GLY A 204 -14.01 9.56 13.68
N GLU A 205 -13.06 8.64 13.78
CA GLU A 205 -12.38 8.21 15.00
C GLU A 205 -11.35 9.25 15.50
N LYS A 206 -11.85 10.40 15.91
CA LYS A 206 -11.06 11.61 16.20
C LYS A 206 -10.01 11.43 17.29
N ASP A 207 -10.35 10.73 18.38
CA ASP A 207 -9.42 10.49 19.49
C ASP A 207 -8.26 9.60 19.04
N PHE A 208 -8.53 8.61 18.22
CA PHE A 208 -7.50 7.75 17.67
C PHE A 208 -6.63 8.50 16.65
N GLU A 209 -7.24 9.31 15.77
CA GLU A 209 -6.50 10.21 14.85
C GLU A 209 -5.49 11.07 15.61
N ASN A 210 -5.93 11.72 16.71
CA ASN A 210 -5.06 12.57 17.52
C ASN A 210 -3.87 11.80 18.11
N GLN A 211 -4.11 10.59 18.65
CA GLN A 211 -3.04 9.73 19.18
C GLN A 211 -1.99 9.36 18.10
N LEU A 212 -2.46 9.02 16.89
CA LEU A 212 -1.58 8.68 15.76
C LEU A 212 -0.77 9.90 15.31
N ILE A 213 -1.39 11.08 15.21
CA ILE A 213 -0.74 12.33 14.82
C ILE A 213 0.34 12.71 15.84
N GLU A 214 0.04 12.68 17.13
CA GLU A 214 1.02 13.00 18.18
C GLU A 214 2.20 12.02 18.16
N LYS A 215 1.94 10.73 17.93
CA LYS A 215 3.00 9.73 17.81
C LYS A 215 3.87 9.97 16.56
N ALA A 216 3.27 10.31 15.43
CA ALA A 216 4.00 10.63 14.21
C ALA A 216 4.86 11.90 14.37
N LYS A 217 4.34 12.95 15.00
CA LYS A 217 5.13 14.14 15.34
C LYS A 217 6.28 13.83 16.29
N TYR A 218 6.03 13.02 17.32
CA TYR A 218 7.09 12.57 18.25
C TYR A 218 8.24 11.89 17.52
N PHE A 219 7.94 11.04 16.52
CA PHE A 219 8.94 10.29 15.78
C PHE A 219 9.68 11.09 14.72
N TYR A 220 8.98 11.99 14.00
CA TYR A 220 9.50 12.49 12.73
C TYR A 220 9.60 14.01 12.60
N LEU A 221 8.98 14.79 13.52
CA LEU A 221 8.97 16.25 13.36
C LEU A 221 10.37 16.88 13.41
N LYS A 222 11.29 16.24 14.14
CA LYS A 222 12.67 16.71 14.32
C LYS A 222 13.68 16.08 13.35
N ASP A 223 13.23 15.23 12.44
CA ASP A 223 14.11 14.58 11.49
C ASP A 223 14.64 15.59 10.48
N GLU A 224 15.96 15.60 10.33
CA GLU A 224 16.69 16.46 9.40
C GLU A 224 17.77 15.66 8.67
N LYS A 225 18.08 16.04 7.42
CA LYS A 225 19.20 15.49 6.64
C LYS A 225 19.21 13.96 6.57
N ILE A 226 18.06 13.36 6.31
CA ILE A 226 17.91 11.90 6.24
C ILE A 226 18.83 11.34 5.15
N PRO A 227 19.60 10.27 5.45
CA PRO A 227 20.60 9.68 4.55
C PRO A 227 19.93 8.76 3.49
N ALA A 228 18.94 9.27 2.76
CA ALA A 228 18.23 8.52 1.74
C ALA A 228 19.12 8.14 0.53
N TYR A 229 20.35 8.58 0.51
CA TYR A 229 21.38 8.09 -0.43
C TYR A 229 21.81 6.64 -0.15
N LEU A 230 21.39 6.05 0.96
CA LEU A 230 21.59 4.63 1.28
C LEU A 230 20.44 3.73 0.78
N GLU A 231 19.32 4.32 0.36
CA GLU A 231 18.17 3.55 -0.18
C GLU A 231 18.41 3.16 -1.66
N PRO A 232 17.93 1.96 -2.08
CA PRO A 232 17.23 0.95 -1.28
C PRO A 232 18.17 -0.07 -0.65
N ASP A 233 17.65 -0.82 0.35
CA ASP A 233 18.19 -2.11 0.73
C ASP A 233 17.76 -3.21 -0.26
N GLY A 234 18.39 -4.40 -0.16
CA GLY A 234 18.28 -5.46 -1.17
C GLY A 234 16.88 -6.01 -1.44
N SER A 235 15.94 -5.83 -0.51
CA SER A 235 14.56 -6.32 -0.61
C SER A 235 13.51 -5.29 -0.20
N ASP A 236 13.84 -4.01 -0.30
CA ASP A 236 12.91 -2.93 0.02
C ASP A 236 11.75 -2.88 -0.98
N PHE A 237 10.53 -2.75 -0.45
CA PHE A 237 9.34 -2.40 -1.23
C PHE A 237 8.71 -1.08 -0.75
N PHE A 238 9.27 -0.46 0.28
CA PHE A 238 9.05 0.92 0.68
C PHE A 238 10.34 1.72 0.56
N SER A 239 10.23 3.03 0.33
CA SER A 239 11.29 3.99 0.55
C SER A 239 11.11 4.59 1.95
N PRO A 240 11.93 4.24 2.94
CA PRO A 240 11.76 4.72 4.31
C PRO A 240 11.62 6.23 4.42
N SER A 241 12.43 6.98 3.68
CA SER A 241 12.39 8.44 3.70
C SER A 241 11.17 9.02 3.00
N LEU A 242 10.72 8.43 1.88
CA LEU A 242 9.50 8.89 1.19
C LEU A 242 8.24 8.57 1.99
N GLU A 243 8.17 7.42 2.66
CA GLU A 243 7.04 7.09 3.55
C GLU A 243 6.91 8.09 4.70
N ILE A 244 8.05 8.52 5.29
CA ILE A 244 8.05 9.58 6.31
C ILE A 244 7.58 10.92 5.71
N ALA A 245 8.09 11.27 4.54
CA ALA A 245 7.72 12.53 3.89
C ALA A 245 6.24 12.54 3.45
N ASP A 246 5.71 11.42 2.98
CA ASP A 246 4.29 11.25 2.65
C ASP A 246 3.40 11.30 3.90
N LEU A 247 3.76 10.59 4.98
CA LEU A 247 3.05 10.68 6.25
C LEU A 247 2.93 12.13 6.73
N MET A 248 4.01 12.91 6.68
CA MET A 248 4.03 14.29 7.17
C MET A 248 3.15 15.23 6.33
N THR A 249 2.78 14.88 5.08
CA THR A 249 1.79 15.63 4.29
C THR A 249 0.40 15.61 4.93
N ARG A 250 0.07 14.52 5.65
CA ARG A 250 -1.20 14.34 6.36
C ARG A 250 -1.29 15.14 7.66
N ILE A 251 -0.14 15.54 8.21
CA ILE A 251 -0.01 16.03 9.59
C ILE A 251 0.26 17.52 9.64
N LEU A 252 1.11 18.03 8.75
CA LEU A 252 1.55 19.41 8.75
C LEU A 252 0.75 20.25 7.75
N PRO A 253 0.30 21.47 8.14
CA PRO A 253 -0.18 22.45 7.18
C PRO A 253 0.88 22.76 6.11
N GLN A 254 0.48 23.03 4.87
CA GLN A 254 1.38 23.21 3.72
C GLN A 254 2.62 24.06 4.03
N LYS A 255 2.45 25.23 4.68
CA LYS A 255 3.56 26.14 5.00
C LYS A 255 4.58 25.54 5.96
N GLU A 256 4.13 24.77 6.93
CA GLU A 256 4.97 24.08 7.90
C GLU A 256 5.64 22.86 7.25
N TYR A 257 4.90 22.11 6.44
CA TYR A 257 5.41 20.99 5.67
C TYR A 257 6.58 21.39 4.77
N VAL A 258 6.44 22.47 4.01
CA VAL A 258 7.51 22.99 3.14
C VAL A 258 8.78 23.33 3.94
N LYS A 259 8.62 23.98 5.10
CA LYS A 259 9.77 24.30 5.97
C LYS A 259 10.46 23.05 6.49
N TRP A 260 9.66 22.05 6.91
CA TRP A 260 10.16 20.76 7.39
C TRP A 260 10.84 19.98 6.26
N LEU A 261 10.20 19.82 5.09
CA LEU A 261 10.73 19.09 3.95
C LEU A 261 12.06 19.64 3.43
N ASN A 262 12.22 20.98 3.44
CA ASN A 262 13.47 21.64 3.02
C ASN A 262 14.66 21.32 3.90
N LYS A 263 14.44 20.86 5.15
CA LYS A 263 15.49 20.42 6.07
C LYS A 263 15.65 18.91 6.06
N PHE A 264 14.56 18.18 5.74
CA PHE A 264 14.48 16.72 5.79
C PHE A 264 15.40 16.06 4.75
N TYR A 265 15.37 16.53 3.50
CA TYR A 265 16.23 15.97 2.43
C TYR A 265 17.47 16.81 2.17
N GLU A 266 18.59 16.13 2.02
CA GLU A 266 19.75 16.64 1.28
C GLU A 266 19.52 16.44 -0.24
N LYS A 267 20.16 17.30 -1.06
CA LYS A 267 20.05 17.21 -2.53
C LYS A 267 20.46 15.84 -3.05
N ARG A 268 21.58 15.29 -2.57
CA ARG A 268 22.06 13.96 -2.95
C ARG A 268 21.06 12.85 -2.63
N SER A 269 20.37 12.93 -1.50
CA SER A 269 19.38 11.96 -1.08
C SER A 269 18.20 11.90 -2.05
N LEU A 270 17.66 13.05 -2.45
CA LEU A 270 16.54 13.12 -3.40
C LEU A 270 16.93 12.61 -4.80
N GLU A 271 18.15 12.94 -5.25
CA GLU A 271 18.68 12.43 -6.52
C GLU A 271 18.75 10.89 -6.53
N ASN A 272 19.19 10.29 -5.43
CA ASN A 272 19.31 8.84 -5.31
C ASN A 272 17.96 8.12 -5.31
N ILE A 273 17.00 8.55 -4.49
CA ILE A 273 15.67 7.92 -4.43
C ILE A 273 14.82 8.17 -5.68
N SER A 274 15.27 9.05 -6.57
CA SER A 274 14.67 9.29 -7.88
C SER A 274 15.18 8.34 -8.98
N GLN A 275 16.17 7.51 -8.68
CA GLN A 275 16.66 6.50 -9.62
C GLN A 275 15.76 5.26 -9.61
N LEU A 276 15.51 4.69 -10.81
CA LEU A 276 14.82 3.41 -10.92
C LEU A 276 15.64 2.31 -10.25
N PRO A 277 15.03 1.44 -9.43
CA PRO A 277 15.74 0.32 -8.86
C PRO A 277 16.15 -0.67 -9.96
N VAL A 278 17.31 -1.30 -9.79
CA VAL A 278 17.77 -2.36 -10.69
C VAL A 278 17.22 -3.69 -10.17
N ILE A 279 16.37 -4.34 -10.98
CA ILE A 279 15.76 -5.62 -10.66
C ILE A 279 16.49 -6.69 -11.47
N SER A 280 17.35 -7.46 -10.79
CA SER A 280 18.19 -8.48 -11.44
C SER A 280 17.41 -9.73 -11.83
N ASP A 281 16.46 -10.15 -11.00
CA ASP A 281 15.59 -11.31 -11.25
C ASP A 281 14.17 -11.05 -10.69
N ILE A 282 13.19 -10.96 -11.57
CA ILE A 282 11.79 -10.75 -11.20
C ILE A 282 11.14 -12.00 -10.60
N ASN A 283 11.76 -13.18 -10.76
CA ASN A 283 11.26 -14.44 -10.24
C ASN A 283 11.82 -14.79 -8.86
N ASP A 284 12.82 -14.04 -8.39
CA ASP A 284 13.31 -14.18 -7.02
C ASP A 284 12.38 -13.48 -6.03
N TYR A 285 12.03 -14.19 -4.93
CA TYR A 285 11.06 -13.72 -3.92
C TYR A 285 11.49 -12.46 -3.17
N GLN A 286 12.78 -12.13 -3.15
CA GLN A 286 13.28 -10.92 -2.48
C GLN A 286 13.50 -9.77 -3.46
N THR A 287 14.14 -10.04 -4.61
CA THR A 287 14.44 -8.98 -5.57
C THR A 287 13.20 -8.44 -6.27
N VAL A 288 12.11 -9.24 -6.37
CA VAL A 288 10.80 -8.78 -6.87
C VAL A 288 10.19 -7.66 -5.99
N HIS A 289 10.59 -7.55 -4.72
CA HIS A 289 10.19 -6.44 -3.85
C HIS A 289 10.57 -5.07 -4.43
N LEU A 290 11.65 -4.96 -5.17
CA LEU A 290 12.07 -3.72 -5.82
C LEU A 290 11.10 -3.24 -6.90
N VAL A 291 10.25 -4.12 -7.45
CA VAL A 291 9.10 -3.70 -8.28
C VAL A 291 8.08 -2.94 -7.42
N GLY A 292 7.76 -3.50 -6.25
CA GLY A 292 6.90 -2.84 -5.25
C GLY A 292 7.44 -1.48 -4.83
N LEU A 293 8.75 -1.36 -4.61
CA LEU A 293 9.41 -0.09 -4.30
C LEU A 293 9.13 0.98 -5.36
N SER A 294 9.07 0.62 -6.64
CA SER A 294 8.73 1.58 -7.68
C SER A 294 7.30 2.13 -7.53
N PHE A 295 6.33 1.30 -7.18
CA PHE A 295 4.97 1.77 -6.90
C PHE A 295 4.91 2.66 -5.66
N THR A 296 5.60 2.29 -4.58
CA THR A 296 5.61 3.09 -3.34
C THR A 296 6.28 4.45 -3.56
N ARG A 297 7.40 4.49 -4.25
CA ARG A 297 8.05 5.75 -4.66
C ARG A 297 7.13 6.61 -5.51
N SER A 298 6.39 5.99 -6.46
CA SER A 298 5.43 6.71 -7.30
C SER A 298 4.35 7.40 -6.47
N TRP A 299 3.63 6.66 -5.59
CA TRP A 299 2.53 7.28 -4.83
C TRP A 299 3.01 8.28 -3.80
N CYS A 300 4.12 8.02 -3.10
CA CYS A 300 4.67 8.97 -2.14
C CYS A 300 5.08 10.28 -2.83
N MET A 301 5.82 10.21 -3.95
CA MET A 301 6.23 11.39 -4.70
C MET A 301 5.04 12.18 -5.22
N LYS A 302 4.00 11.51 -5.74
CA LYS A 302 2.77 12.15 -6.20
C LYS A 302 2.03 12.86 -5.07
N ASN A 303 1.89 12.22 -3.90
CA ASN A 303 1.25 12.83 -2.73
C ASN A 303 2.03 14.04 -2.21
N ILE A 304 3.36 13.93 -2.12
CA ILE A 304 4.25 15.03 -1.73
C ILE A 304 4.09 16.20 -2.72
N ALA A 305 4.13 15.93 -4.02
CA ALA A 305 4.00 16.95 -5.04
C ALA A 305 2.66 17.71 -4.96
N LYS A 306 1.55 17.04 -4.65
CA LYS A 306 0.23 17.64 -4.51
C LYS A 306 0.16 18.73 -3.44
N ILE A 307 0.89 18.56 -2.32
CA ILE A 307 0.89 19.56 -1.24
C ILE A 307 1.89 20.69 -1.47
N LEU A 308 2.86 20.54 -2.36
CA LEU A 308 3.88 21.55 -2.63
C LEU A 308 3.31 22.72 -3.46
N PRO A 309 3.71 23.99 -3.17
CA PRO A 309 3.41 25.13 -4.03
C PRO A 309 3.93 24.94 -5.45
N GLU A 310 3.27 25.53 -6.45
CA GLU A 310 3.63 25.38 -7.87
C GLU A 310 5.10 25.74 -8.17
N ASN A 311 5.64 26.75 -7.53
CA ASN A 311 7.02 27.19 -7.70
C ASN A 311 8.03 26.48 -6.80
N HIS A 312 7.63 25.42 -6.07
CA HIS A 312 8.55 24.70 -5.20
C HIS A 312 9.55 23.89 -6.01
N ARG A 313 10.85 24.00 -5.66
CA ARG A 313 11.98 23.40 -6.41
C ARG A 313 11.86 21.88 -6.68
N TYR A 314 11.11 21.14 -5.84
CA TYR A 314 10.96 19.70 -5.97
C TYR A 314 9.67 19.28 -6.69
N LYS A 315 8.65 20.14 -6.81
CA LYS A 315 7.32 19.76 -7.29
C LYS A 315 7.37 19.07 -8.64
N LYS A 316 7.83 19.76 -9.68
CA LYS A 316 7.92 19.22 -11.03
C LYS A 316 8.73 17.94 -11.10
N HIS A 317 9.89 17.90 -10.42
CA HIS A 317 10.74 16.72 -10.39
C HIS A 317 10.03 15.50 -9.79
N LEU A 318 9.30 15.68 -8.68
CA LEU A 318 8.54 14.60 -8.03
C LEU A 318 7.38 14.12 -8.90
N GLU A 319 6.66 15.03 -9.56
CA GLU A 319 5.58 14.70 -10.49
C GLU A 319 6.10 13.84 -11.66
N GLU A 320 7.14 14.29 -12.36
CA GLU A 320 7.73 13.57 -13.49
C GLU A 320 8.31 12.22 -13.06
N THR A 321 8.99 12.17 -11.93
CA THR A 321 9.60 10.95 -11.41
C THR A 321 8.53 9.94 -10.98
N SER A 322 7.43 10.39 -10.36
CA SER A 322 6.33 9.52 -9.96
C SER A 322 5.73 8.77 -11.16
N VAL A 323 5.54 9.46 -12.28
CA VAL A 323 5.06 8.87 -13.55
C VAL A 323 6.06 7.85 -14.08
N LYS A 324 7.36 8.21 -14.11
CA LYS A 324 8.43 7.32 -14.58
C LYS A 324 8.49 6.01 -13.80
N PHE A 325 8.33 6.05 -12.48
CA PHE A 325 8.28 4.84 -11.65
C PHE A 325 7.08 3.96 -12.01
N LEU A 326 5.91 4.57 -12.16
CA LEU A 326 4.67 3.86 -12.49
C LEU A 326 4.74 3.20 -13.88
N GLU A 327 5.21 3.93 -14.89
CA GLU A 327 5.39 3.42 -16.27
C GLU A 327 6.35 2.21 -16.31
N ASN A 328 7.43 2.25 -15.53
CA ASN A 328 8.40 1.16 -15.47
C ASN A 328 7.87 -0.07 -14.72
N ALA A 329 7.16 0.11 -13.61
CA ALA A 329 6.72 -0.98 -12.75
C ALA A 329 5.46 -1.70 -13.26
N LEU A 330 4.51 -0.96 -13.84
CA LEU A 330 3.20 -1.52 -14.23
C LEU A 330 3.30 -2.74 -15.17
N PRO A 331 4.14 -2.74 -16.24
CA PRO A 331 4.28 -3.92 -17.08
C PRO A 331 4.87 -5.15 -16.36
N LEU A 332 5.62 -4.93 -15.27
CA LEU A 332 6.29 -6.00 -14.53
C LEU A 332 5.31 -6.82 -13.68
N VAL A 333 4.17 -6.25 -13.29
CA VAL A 333 3.08 -6.97 -12.58
C VAL A 333 2.59 -8.17 -13.37
N PHE A 334 2.68 -8.12 -14.71
CA PHE A 334 2.17 -9.15 -15.61
C PHE A 334 3.26 -10.13 -16.11
N LYS A 335 4.53 -9.96 -15.68
CA LYS A 335 5.67 -10.74 -16.16
C LYS A 335 6.26 -11.68 -15.12
N GLY A 336 5.94 -11.49 -13.85
CA GLY A 336 6.49 -12.27 -12.73
C GLY A 336 5.82 -13.62 -12.53
N ASN A 337 6.27 -14.30 -11.47
CA ASN A 337 5.68 -15.52 -10.95
C ASN A 337 4.85 -15.24 -9.68
N TYR A 338 4.39 -16.30 -9.02
CA TYR A 338 3.59 -16.23 -7.79
C TYR A 338 4.25 -15.39 -6.67
N GLY A 339 5.57 -15.28 -6.61
CA GLY A 339 6.30 -14.47 -5.64
C GLY A 339 5.96 -12.96 -5.71
N GLY A 340 5.63 -12.43 -6.89
CA GLY A 340 5.14 -11.08 -7.10
C GLY A 340 3.61 -11.01 -7.27
N ASP A 341 3.02 -12.01 -7.92
CA ASP A 341 1.62 -12.00 -8.36
C ASP A 341 0.62 -11.79 -7.21
N HIS A 342 0.88 -12.38 -6.04
CA HIS A 342 -0.04 -12.35 -4.91
C HIS A 342 -0.16 -10.98 -4.21
N TRP A 343 0.71 -9.98 -4.54
CA TRP A 343 0.69 -8.69 -3.85
C TRP A 343 0.96 -7.46 -4.72
N LEU A 344 1.78 -7.56 -5.79
CA LEU A 344 2.15 -6.40 -6.62
C LEU A 344 0.95 -5.68 -7.24
N ALA A 345 -0.09 -6.42 -7.60
CA ALA A 345 -1.29 -5.86 -8.22
C ALA A 345 -1.99 -4.84 -7.30
N SER A 346 -2.04 -5.09 -5.98
CA SER A 346 -2.63 -4.13 -5.03
C SER A 346 -1.80 -2.86 -4.88
N PHE A 347 -0.47 -2.96 -4.95
CA PHE A 347 0.43 -1.80 -4.98
C PHE A 347 0.24 -0.98 -6.26
N ALA A 348 0.09 -1.66 -7.41
CA ALA A 348 -0.21 -0.99 -8.68
C ALA A 348 -1.54 -0.24 -8.63
N VAL A 349 -2.62 -0.88 -8.14
CA VAL A 349 -3.93 -0.24 -7.98
C VAL A 349 -3.84 0.95 -7.03
N TYR A 350 -3.12 0.83 -5.90
CA TYR A 350 -2.95 1.95 -4.97
C TYR A 350 -2.23 3.13 -5.63
N ALA A 351 -1.14 2.89 -6.35
CA ALA A 351 -0.40 3.94 -7.06
C ALA A 351 -1.21 4.60 -8.18
N LEU A 352 -2.01 3.81 -8.94
CA LEU A 352 -2.89 4.31 -10.00
C LEU A 352 -4.09 5.12 -9.47
N SER A 353 -4.50 4.87 -8.21
CA SER A 353 -5.65 5.54 -7.57
C SER A 353 -5.29 6.88 -6.91
N LYS A 354 -4.02 7.27 -6.82
CA LYS A 354 -3.53 8.56 -6.24
C LYS A 354 -3.36 9.59 -7.31
#